data_8150cffc7950fae5a9e43ee926e15349
#
_entry.id   8150cffc7950fae5a9e43ee926e15349
#
_cell.length_a   1.000
_cell.length_b   1.000
_cell.length_c   1.000
_cell.angle_alpha   90.00
_cell.angle_beta   90.00
_cell.angle_gamma   90.00
#
_symmetry.space_group_name_H-M   'P 1'
#
loop_
_entity.id
_entity.type
_entity.pdbx_description
1 polymer ?
#
loop_
_entity_poly.entity_id
_entity_poly.type
_entity_poly.pdbx_seq_one_letter_code
_entity_poly.pdbx_strand_id
1 'polypeptide(L)'
;MIHIACNIDANFIQHCAVTLVSLFENNKRADICVHIVAPYLSEADQAILRNLAAPYGNEVCFYYPPKELLQCFSIKKFGKRISMATYYRCMFSSILPESLEKVLYLDCDIVILGDISEFWNTD
;
A
#
# COMPACT_ATOMS: atom_id res chain seq x y z
N MET A 1 14.04 0.27 -9.29
CA MET A 1 12.83 0.77 -8.59
C MET A 1 12.33 -0.29 -7.64
N ILE A 2 12.02 0.08 -6.41
CA ILE A 2 11.43 -0.80 -5.39
C ILE A 2 9.91 -0.58 -5.43
N HIS A 3 9.13 -1.63 -5.58
CA HIS A 3 7.68 -1.56 -5.58
C HIS A 3 7.11 -2.03 -4.25
N ILE A 4 6.44 -1.13 -3.54
CA ILE A 4 5.79 -1.39 -2.25
C ILE A 4 4.29 -1.49 -2.47
N ALA A 5 3.64 -2.49 -1.90
CA ALA A 5 2.19 -2.63 -1.92
C ALA A 5 1.62 -2.52 -0.50
N CYS A 6 0.62 -1.67 -0.33
CA CYS A 6 -0.15 -1.50 0.91
C CYS A 6 -1.64 -1.57 0.61
N ASN A 7 -2.43 -1.98 1.59
CA ASN A 7 -3.87 -1.82 1.52
C ASN A 7 -4.38 -1.03 2.73
N ILE A 8 -5.22 -0.06 2.47
CA ILE A 8 -5.78 0.84 3.50
C ILE A 8 -7.27 1.12 3.24
N ASP A 9 -7.92 1.68 4.24
CA ASP A 9 -9.15 2.45 4.09
C ASP A 9 -8.92 3.89 4.55
N ALA A 10 -9.94 4.75 4.40
CA ALA A 10 -9.83 6.18 4.74
C ALA A 10 -9.49 6.44 6.22
N ASN A 11 -9.79 5.50 7.14
CA ASN A 11 -9.47 5.64 8.56
C ASN A 11 -7.98 5.45 8.84
N PHE A 12 -7.23 4.84 7.91
CA PHE A 12 -5.81 4.53 8.07
C PHE A 12 -4.86 5.50 7.35
N ILE A 13 -5.35 6.61 6.81
CA ILE A 13 -4.51 7.61 6.12
C ILE A 13 -3.37 8.09 7.00
N GLN A 14 -3.65 8.45 8.25
CA GLN A 14 -2.64 8.94 9.19
C GLN A 14 -1.58 7.87 9.48
N HIS A 15 -1.98 6.63 9.71
CA HIS A 15 -1.06 5.52 9.97
C HIS A 15 -0.20 5.23 8.72
N CYS A 16 -0.81 5.16 7.56
CA CYS A 16 -0.13 5.00 6.28
C CYS A 16 0.89 6.14 6.05
N ALA A 17 0.50 7.39 6.33
CA ALA A 17 1.40 8.53 6.21
C ALA A 17 2.66 8.37 7.08
N VAL A 18 2.53 7.92 8.32
CA VAL A 18 3.67 7.64 9.21
C VAL A 18 4.55 6.52 8.66
N THR A 19 3.95 5.43 8.18
CA THR A 19 4.68 4.33 7.54
C THR A 19 5.48 4.83 6.34
N LEU A 20 4.85 5.60 5.42
CA LEU A 20 5.51 6.11 4.22
C LEU A 20 6.61 7.11 4.54
N VAL A 21 6.41 8.02 5.49
CA VAL A 21 7.48 8.95 5.90
C VAL A 21 8.66 8.18 6.45
N SER A 22 8.45 7.19 7.32
CA SER A 22 9.53 6.38 7.86
C SER A 22 10.26 5.58 6.77
N LEU A 23 9.53 5.07 5.78
CA LEU A 23 10.08 4.39 4.62
C LEU A 23 10.98 5.33 3.82
N PHE A 24 10.48 6.49 3.43
CA PHE A 24 11.23 7.42 2.58
C PHE A 24 12.43 8.04 3.31
N GLU A 25 12.28 8.39 4.60
CA GLU A 25 13.38 8.93 5.40
C GLU A 25 14.56 7.98 5.53
N ASN A 26 14.31 6.69 5.66
CA ASN A 26 15.35 5.67 5.81
C ASN A 26 15.83 5.09 4.48
N ASN A 27 15.23 5.50 3.34
CA ASN A 27 15.56 4.99 2.00
C ASN A 27 15.74 6.12 0.97
N LYS A 28 16.37 7.23 1.34
CA LYS A 28 16.51 8.46 0.52
C LYS A 28 17.21 8.27 -0.82
N ARG A 29 17.95 7.17 -1.00
CA ARG A 29 18.67 6.86 -2.24
C ARG A 29 17.92 5.85 -3.12
N ALA A 30 16.84 5.29 -2.61
CA ALA A 30 16.05 4.32 -3.34
C ALA A 30 14.99 5.03 -4.19
N ASP A 31 14.75 4.52 -5.36
CA ASP A 31 13.64 4.89 -6.22
C ASP A 31 12.47 3.97 -5.89
N ILE A 32 11.42 4.52 -5.28
CA ILE A 32 10.30 3.77 -4.70
C ILE A 32 8.98 4.18 -5.35
N CYS A 33 8.21 3.19 -5.76
CA CYS A 33 6.82 3.35 -6.16
C CYS A 33 5.91 2.61 -5.17
N VAL A 34 4.99 3.33 -4.52
CA VAL A 34 4.03 2.78 -3.57
C VAL A 34 2.69 2.56 -4.26
N HIS A 35 2.20 1.33 -4.23
CA HIS A 35 0.92 0.90 -4.77
C HIS A 35 -0.08 0.74 -3.62
N ILE A 36 -1.05 1.64 -3.55
CA ILE A 36 -2.07 1.65 -2.49
C ILE A 36 -3.37 1.12 -3.05
N VAL A 37 -3.84 0.03 -2.47
CA VAL A 37 -5.15 -0.57 -2.77
C VAL A 37 -6.13 -0.18 -1.68
N ALA A 38 -7.25 0.41 -2.06
CA ALA A 38 -8.26 0.90 -1.13
C ALA A 38 -9.68 0.75 -1.72
N PRO A 39 -10.72 0.62 -0.88
CA PRO A 39 -12.11 0.66 -1.38
C PRO A 39 -12.45 2.00 -2.02
N TYR A 40 -12.00 3.08 -1.41
CA TYR A 40 -12.14 4.45 -1.86
C TYR A 40 -11.23 5.37 -1.03
N LEU A 41 -10.65 6.37 -1.66
CA LEU A 41 -9.95 7.48 -1.02
C LEU A 41 -10.40 8.80 -1.68
N SER A 42 -10.62 9.83 -0.88
CA SER A 42 -10.90 11.16 -1.39
C SER A 42 -9.67 11.75 -2.11
N GLU A 43 -9.89 12.74 -2.98
CA GLU A 43 -8.78 13.45 -3.63
C GLU A 43 -7.84 14.11 -2.60
N ALA A 44 -8.39 14.59 -1.49
CA ALA A 44 -7.61 15.16 -0.40
C ALA A 44 -6.70 14.11 0.26
N ASP A 45 -7.22 12.91 0.54
CA ASP A 45 -6.44 11.81 1.10
C ASP A 45 -5.32 11.36 0.15
N GLN A 46 -5.64 11.24 -1.14
CA GLN A 46 -4.64 10.91 -2.16
C GLN A 46 -3.55 12.00 -2.25
N ALA A 47 -3.94 13.28 -2.20
CA ALA A 47 -3.01 14.40 -2.24
C ALA A 47 -2.06 14.39 -1.04
N ILE A 48 -2.54 14.07 0.17
CA ILE A 48 -1.70 13.93 1.37
C ILE A 48 -0.58 12.92 1.10
N LEU A 49 -0.93 11.71 0.64
CA LEU A 49 0.05 10.65 0.44
C LEU A 49 1.02 10.95 -0.72
N ARG A 50 0.55 11.54 -1.83
CA ARG A 50 1.42 11.97 -2.93
C ARG A 50 2.39 13.07 -2.49
N ASN A 51 1.92 14.04 -1.72
CA ASN A 51 2.75 15.15 -1.24
C ASN A 51 3.84 14.69 -0.26
N LEU A 52 3.64 13.59 0.45
CA LEU A 52 4.67 12.98 1.29
C LEU A 52 5.78 12.31 0.47
N ALA A 53 5.46 11.75 -0.68
CA ALA A 53 6.42 11.06 -1.54
C ALA A 53 7.22 12.02 -2.43
N ALA A 54 6.61 13.11 -2.87
CA ALA A 54 7.16 14.04 -3.84
C ALA A 54 8.55 14.62 -3.45
N PRO A 55 8.82 15.03 -2.19
CA PRO A 55 10.14 15.55 -1.79
C PRO A 55 11.30 14.55 -1.96
N TYR A 56 10.98 13.25 -2.01
CA TYR A 56 11.95 12.17 -2.19
C TYR A 56 12.06 11.70 -3.64
N GLY A 57 11.28 12.30 -4.56
CA GLY A 57 11.19 11.84 -5.95
C GLY A 57 10.46 10.51 -6.14
N ASN A 58 9.73 10.06 -5.13
CA ASN A 58 8.99 8.80 -5.11
C ASN A 58 7.55 8.98 -5.61
N GLU A 59 6.93 7.88 -6.03
CA GLU A 59 5.57 7.88 -6.58
C GLU A 59 4.59 7.12 -5.69
N VAL A 60 3.31 7.54 -5.72
CA VAL A 60 2.19 6.83 -5.07
C VAL A 60 1.07 6.64 -6.09
N CYS A 61 0.76 5.38 -6.35
CA CYS A 61 -0.31 4.94 -7.24
C CYS A 61 -1.48 4.38 -6.42
N PHE A 62 -2.72 4.65 -6.86
CA PHE A 62 -3.93 4.21 -6.16
C PHE A 62 -4.75 3.28 -7.03
N TYR A 63 -5.27 2.21 -6.42
CA TYR A 63 -6.09 1.20 -7.08
C TYR A 63 -7.39 0.99 -6.29
N TYR A 64 -8.51 1.02 -6.99
CA TYR A 64 -9.84 0.86 -6.43
C TYR A 64 -10.52 -0.38 -7.04
N PRO A 65 -10.30 -1.58 -6.47
CA PRO A 65 -10.85 -2.79 -7.03
C PRO A 65 -12.38 -2.77 -6.96
N PRO A 66 -13.07 -3.33 -7.96
CA PRO A 66 -14.52 -3.42 -7.95
C PRO A 66 -15.00 -4.30 -6.79
N LYS A 67 -16.14 -3.94 -6.20
CA LYS A 67 -16.72 -4.65 -5.05
C LYS A 67 -17.02 -6.11 -5.35
N GLU A 68 -17.26 -6.44 -6.61
CA GLU A 68 -17.55 -7.79 -7.10
C GLU A 68 -16.40 -8.76 -6.84
N LEU A 69 -15.16 -8.30 -6.89
CA LEU A 69 -13.97 -9.10 -6.56
C LEU A 69 -14.00 -9.63 -5.12
N LEU A 70 -14.68 -8.93 -4.22
CA LEU A 70 -14.77 -9.30 -2.81
C LEU A 70 -15.92 -10.25 -2.51
N GLN A 71 -16.84 -10.47 -3.44
CA GLN A 71 -17.98 -11.39 -3.28
C GLN A 71 -17.52 -12.85 -3.13
N CYS A 72 -16.32 -13.19 -3.64
CA CYS A 72 -15.70 -14.51 -3.47
C CYS A 72 -15.39 -14.84 -2.01
N PHE A 73 -15.24 -13.83 -1.16
CA PHE A 73 -14.94 -14.00 0.25
C PHE A 73 -16.22 -13.93 1.08
N SER A 74 -16.59 -15.03 1.74
CA SER A 74 -17.77 -15.09 2.62
C SER A 74 -17.52 -14.30 3.90
N ILE A 75 -17.60 -12.97 3.81
CA ILE A 75 -17.34 -12.01 4.91
C ILE A 75 -18.25 -12.26 6.12
N LYS A 76 -19.39 -12.91 5.93
CA LYS A 76 -20.36 -13.20 6.98
C LYS A 76 -19.87 -14.15 8.07
N LYS A 77 -18.76 -14.89 7.86
CA LYS A 77 -18.29 -15.91 8.80
C LYS A 77 -17.28 -15.43 9.85
N PHE A 78 -16.68 -14.24 9.68
CA PHE A 78 -15.51 -13.85 10.50
C PHE A 78 -15.73 -12.66 11.46
N GLY A 79 -16.97 -12.28 11.73
CA GLY A 79 -17.28 -11.24 12.73
C GLY A 79 -16.84 -9.81 12.32
N LYS A 80 -17.28 -8.83 13.10
CA LYS A 80 -17.12 -7.38 12.82
C LYS A 80 -15.69 -6.83 12.90
N ARG A 81 -14.66 -7.65 13.10
CA ARG A 81 -13.28 -7.19 13.35
C ARG A 81 -12.36 -7.21 12.13
N ILE A 82 -12.77 -7.79 11.02
CA ILE A 82 -11.94 -7.87 9.81
C ILE A 82 -12.52 -6.91 8.77
N SER A 83 -11.77 -5.86 8.43
CA SER A 83 -12.18 -4.92 7.40
C SER A 83 -12.06 -5.57 6.00
N MET A 84 -12.85 -5.10 5.04
CA MET A 84 -12.76 -5.48 3.63
C MET A 84 -11.35 -5.28 3.08
N ALA A 85 -10.65 -4.25 3.55
CA ALA A 85 -9.27 -3.97 3.18
C ALA A 85 -8.33 -5.16 3.44
N THR A 86 -8.56 -5.94 4.51
CA THR A 86 -7.75 -7.13 4.84
C THR A 86 -7.72 -8.17 3.73
N TYR A 87 -8.80 -8.29 2.94
CA TYR A 87 -8.87 -9.27 1.85
C TYR A 87 -8.15 -8.81 0.58
N TYR A 88 -7.94 -7.50 0.38
CA TYR A 88 -7.25 -7.00 -0.81
C TYR A 88 -5.82 -7.52 -0.94
N ARG A 89 -5.14 -7.79 0.20
CA ARG A 89 -3.79 -8.36 0.16
C ARG A 89 -3.71 -9.71 -0.57
N CYS A 90 -4.77 -10.50 -0.52
CA CYS A 90 -4.84 -11.80 -1.20
C CYS A 90 -5.09 -11.66 -2.70
N MET A 91 -5.36 -10.45 -3.18
CA MET A 91 -5.80 -10.18 -4.55
C MET A 91 -4.86 -9.24 -5.30
N PHE A 92 -3.71 -8.89 -4.75
CA PHE A 92 -2.78 -7.96 -5.39
C PHE A 92 -2.40 -8.39 -6.81
N SER A 93 -2.19 -9.67 -7.04
CA SER A 93 -1.90 -10.19 -8.38
C SER A 93 -3.01 -9.93 -9.42
N SER A 94 -4.24 -9.72 -8.97
CA SER A 94 -5.39 -9.42 -9.83
C SER A 94 -5.71 -7.91 -9.93
N ILE A 95 -5.11 -7.09 -9.07
CA ILE A 95 -5.38 -5.66 -8.93
C ILE A 95 -4.25 -4.82 -9.48
N LEU A 96 -3.01 -5.22 -9.19
CA LEU A 96 -1.82 -4.50 -9.62
C LEU A 96 -1.50 -4.78 -11.09
N PRO A 97 -0.76 -3.88 -11.78
CA PRO A 97 -0.36 -4.08 -13.16
C PRO A 97 0.40 -5.40 -13.36
N GLU A 98 0.04 -6.16 -14.40
CA GLU A 98 0.70 -7.43 -14.78
C GLU A 98 2.21 -7.26 -15.09
N SER A 99 2.63 -6.04 -15.40
CA SER A 99 4.03 -5.72 -15.63
C SER A 99 4.90 -5.73 -14.37
N LEU A 100 4.29 -5.79 -13.18
CA LEU A 100 5.01 -5.87 -11.91
C LEU A 100 5.34 -7.32 -11.57
N GLU A 101 6.59 -7.70 -11.77
CA GLU A 101 7.08 -9.05 -11.46
C GLU A 101 7.18 -9.30 -9.95
N LYS A 102 7.39 -8.23 -9.16
CA LYS A 102 7.62 -8.30 -7.73
C LYS A 102 7.10 -7.06 -7.01
N VAL A 103 6.49 -7.26 -5.88
CA VAL A 103 6.13 -6.20 -4.92
C VAL A 103 6.48 -6.65 -3.51
N LEU A 104 6.87 -5.72 -2.66
CA LEU A 104 7.02 -5.94 -1.23
C LEU A 104 5.75 -5.44 -0.54
N TYR A 105 5.01 -6.34 0.09
CA TYR A 105 3.86 -5.96 0.90
C TYR A 105 4.31 -5.40 2.26
N LEU A 106 3.77 -4.24 2.62
CA LEU A 106 3.92 -3.65 3.94
C LEU A 106 2.55 -3.35 4.55
N ASP A 107 2.38 -3.69 5.82
CA ASP A 107 1.24 -3.18 6.59
C ASP A 107 1.36 -1.65 6.74
N CYS A 108 0.23 -0.98 6.79
CA CYS A 108 0.19 0.50 6.80
C CYS A 108 0.30 1.13 8.20
N ASP A 109 0.57 0.34 9.24
CA ASP A 109 0.70 0.77 10.64
C ASP A 109 2.04 0.35 11.26
N ILE A 110 3.09 0.28 10.44
CA ILE A 110 4.45 -0.07 10.84
C ILE A 110 5.39 1.14 10.70
N VAL A 111 6.54 1.06 11.33
CA VAL A 111 7.62 2.04 11.18
C VAL A 111 8.85 1.34 10.60
N ILE A 112 9.36 1.87 9.49
CA ILE A 112 10.57 1.38 8.84
C ILE A 112 11.77 2.07 9.50
N LEU A 113 12.70 1.29 10.04
CA LEU A 113 13.83 1.79 10.80
C LEU A 113 15.16 1.77 10.03
N GLY A 114 15.16 1.27 8.80
CA GLY A 114 16.40 1.13 8.03
C GLY A 114 16.18 0.94 6.54
N ASP A 115 17.27 0.68 5.84
CA ASP A 115 17.30 0.42 4.42
C ASP A 115 16.61 -0.93 4.11
N ILE A 116 15.66 -0.90 3.17
CA ILE A 116 14.90 -2.09 2.75
C ILE A 116 15.49 -2.78 1.51
N SER A 117 16.59 -2.27 0.97
CA SER A 117 17.17 -2.77 -0.28
C SER A 117 17.60 -4.23 -0.18
N GLU A 118 18.17 -4.65 0.94
CA GLU A 118 18.54 -6.05 1.15
C GLU A 118 17.30 -6.96 1.14
N PHE A 119 16.22 -6.51 1.82
CA PHE A 119 14.96 -7.25 1.85
C PHE A 119 14.30 -7.32 0.47
N TRP A 120 14.35 -6.21 -0.27
CA TRP A 120 13.88 -6.18 -1.66
C TRP A 120 14.63 -7.15 -2.57
N ASN A 121 15.94 -7.31 -2.38
CA ASN A 121 16.80 -8.15 -3.19
C ASN A 121 16.77 -9.64 -2.81
N THR A 122 15.99 -10.01 -1.78
CA THR A 122 15.76 -11.42 -1.43
C THR A 122 14.87 -12.08 -2.49
N ASP A 123 15.26 -13.27 -2.94
CA ASP A 123 14.50 -14.08 -3.90
C ASP A 123 13.29 -14.77 -3.26
#